data_f839a7ecf2941764071bb157fd2813cc
#
_entry.id   f839a7ecf2941764071bb157fd2813cc
#
_cell.length_a   1.000
_cell.length_b   1.000
_cell.length_c   1.000
_cell.angle_alpha   90.00
_cell.angle_beta   90.00
_cell.angle_gamma   90.00
#
_symmetry.space_group_name_H-M   'P 1'
#
loop_
_entity.id
_entity.type
_entity.pdbx_description
1 polymer ?
#
loop_
_entity_poly.entity_id
_entity_poly.type
_entity_poly.pdbx_seq_one_letter_code
_entity_poly.pdbx_strand_id
1 'polypeptide(L)'
;MSLRDIAEKTKPKSKRRGRKLSSNESRRIRAYGHRAERDLVKKLRAKGFKAVRVPVSAPSSEPLPDVFATKGGCILAFEVKSTRSDRIYFKQEQVKKLVEFLSMFEVYDKKKAVLAGKFPYKWVFKVADKIDNYIITDNEESSELVNS
;
A
#
# COMPACT_ATOMS: atom_id res chain seq x y z
N MET A 1 -2.11 18.63 3.50
CA MET A 1 -1.44 19.04 2.26
C MET A 1 -1.54 17.92 1.25
N SER A 2 -2.11 18.20 0.07
CA SER A 2 -2.25 17.18 -0.97
C SER A 2 -0.90 16.87 -1.64
N LEU A 3 -0.79 15.70 -2.26
CA LEU A 3 0.39 15.33 -3.05
C LEU A 3 0.65 16.28 -4.21
N ARG A 4 -0.42 16.86 -4.78
CA ARG A 4 -0.32 17.86 -5.83
C ARG A 4 0.37 19.12 -5.35
N ASP A 5 0.03 19.59 -4.15
CA ASP A 5 0.63 20.78 -3.55
C ASP A 5 2.14 20.58 -3.30
N ILE A 6 2.53 19.40 -2.87
CA ILE A 6 3.93 19.02 -2.67
C ILE A 6 4.67 18.96 -4.02
N ALA A 7 4.07 18.36 -5.04
CA ALA A 7 4.64 18.25 -6.37
C ALA A 7 4.80 19.62 -7.05
N GLU A 8 3.85 20.53 -6.89
CA GLU A 8 3.92 21.88 -7.44
C GLU A 8 4.98 22.74 -6.76
N LYS A 9 5.14 22.60 -5.46
CA LYS A 9 6.15 23.32 -4.67
C LYS A 9 7.57 22.85 -4.89
N THR A 10 7.74 21.60 -5.33
CA THR A 10 9.05 20.98 -5.54
C THR A 10 9.52 20.98 -6.99
N LYS A 11 8.76 21.59 -7.91
CA LYS A 11 9.19 21.69 -9.31
C LYS A 11 10.49 22.51 -9.38
N PRO A 12 11.63 21.92 -9.73
CA PRO A 12 12.83 22.69 -10.03
C PRO A 12 12.54 23.54 -11.26
N LYS A 13 13.00 24.78 -11.26
CA LYS A 13 12.84 25.74 -12.35
C LYS A 13 13.56 25.34 -13.65
N SER A 14 14.18 24.20 -13.73
CA SER A 14 14.80 23.65 -14.93
C SER A 14 13.88 22.65 -15.59
N LYS A 15 13.44 22.96 -16.79
CA LYS A 15 12.72 22.05 -17.71
C LYS A 15 13.65 20.90 -18.14
N ARG A 16 14.00 19.99 -17.25
CA ARG A 16 14.40 18.67 -17.72
C ARG A 16 13.09 17.97 -18.09
N ARG A 17 12.80 17.91 -19.40
CA ARG A 17 11.78 17.02 -19.94
C ARG A 17 12.11 15.63 -19.40
N GLY A 18 11.37 15.17 -18.41
CA GLY A 18 11.48 13.81 -17.94
C GLY A 18 11.32 12.89 -19.14
N ARG A 19 12.24 11.93 -19.30
CA ARG A 19 12.15 10.93 -20.37
C ARG A 19 10.79 10.26 -20.30
N LYS A 20 9.98 10.40 -21.34
CA LYS A 20 8.69 9.71 -21.43
C LYS A 20 8.99 8.21 -21.48
N LEU A 21 8.46 7.46 -20.50
CA LEU A 21 8.60 6.01 -20.47
C LEU A 21 7.95 5.39 -21.71
N SER A 22 8.61 4.38 -22.29
CA SER A 22 8.00 3.59 -23.34
C SER A 22 6.80 2.80 -22.81
N SER A 23 5.90 2.38 -23.70
CA SER A 23 4.76 1.52 -23.33
C SER A 23 5.21 0.23 -22.64
N ASN A 24 6.34 -0.33 -23.06
CA ASN A 24 6.90 -1.54 -22.46
C ASN A 24 7.47 -1.29 -21.07
N GLU A 25 8.16 -0.18 -20.85
CA GLU A 25 8.65 0.23 -19.53
C GLU A 25 7.48 0.46 -18.57
N SER A 26 6.45 1.16 -19.01
CA SER A 26 5.23 1.38 -18.20
C SER A 26 4.51 0.08 -17.86
N ARG A 27 4.44 -0.89 -18.77
CA ARG A 27 3.89 -2.22 -18.52
C ARG A 27 4.72 -2.99 -17.49
N ARG A 28 6.06 -2.93 -17.58
CA ARG A 28 6.96 -3.60 -16.61
C ARG A 28 6.80 -3.04 -15.20
N ILE A 29 6.72 -1.73 -15.05
CA ILE A 29 6.52 -1.07 -13.76
C ILE A 29 5.17 -1.49 -13.14
N ARG A 30 4.09 -1.48 -13.92
CA ARG A 30 2.77 -1.93 -13.47
C ARG A 30 2.77 -3.42 -13.12
N ALA A 31 3.39 -4.26 -13.96
CA ALA A 31 3.49 -5.69 -13.70
C ALA A 31 4.26 -6.00 -12.41
N TYR A 32 5.30 -5.23 -12.12
CA TYR A 32 6.09 -5.35 -10.88
C TYR A 32 5.25 -5.02 -9.64
N GLY A 33 4.48 -3.92 -9.67
CA GLY A 33 3.56 -3.54 -8.59
C GLY A 33 2.47 -4.60 -8.35
N HIS A 34 1.85 -5.08 -9.41
CA HIS A 34 0.83 -6.15 -9.33
C HIS A 34 1.42 -7.48 -8.84
N ARG A 35 2.68 -7.77 -9.12
CA ARG A 35 3.36 -8.95 -8.59
C ARG A 35 3.46 -8.89 -7.08
N ALA A 36 3.84 -7.76 -6.50
CA ALA A 36 3.91 -7.60 -5.04
C ALA A 36 2.55 -7.80 -4.38
N GLU A 37 1.48 -7.25 -4.95
CA GLU A 37 0.13 -7.44 -4.45
C GLU A 37 -0.30 -8.91 -4.50
N ARG A 38 -0.01 -9.63 -5.59
CA ARG A 38 -0.29 -11.06 -5.74
C ARG A 38 0.51 -11.91 -4.75
N ASP A 39 1.78 -11.58 -4.55
CA ASP A 39 2.64 -12.26 -3.58
C ASP A 39 2.12 -12.09 -2.16
N LEU A 40 1.64 -10.88 -1.82
CA LEU A 40 1.01 -10.61 -0.53
C LEU A 40 -0.24 -11.46 -0.33
N VAL A 41 -1.11 -11.54 -1.34
CA VAL A 41 -2.32 -12.37 -1.26
C VAL A 41 -1.96 -13.84 -1.01
N LYS A 42 -0.98 -14.38 -1.71
CA LYS A 42 -0.51 -15.77 -1.49
C LYS A 42 0.03 -15.96 -0.07
N LYS A 43 0.81 -15.01 0.41
CA LYS A 43 1.38 -15.03 1.76
C LYS A 43 0.29 -15.01 2.84
N LEU A 44 -0.71 -14.16 2.68
CA LEU A 44 -1.85 -14.08 3.60
C LEU A 44 -2.68 -15.37 3.61
N ARG A 45 -2.97 -15.92 2.44
CA ARG A 45 -3.69 -17.18 2.32
C ARG A 45 -2.94 -18.34 2.97
N ALA A 46 -1.62 -18.38 2.84
CA ALA A 46 -0.78 -19.38 3.52
C ALA A 46 -0.83 -19.26 5.05
N LYS A 47 -1.17 -18.10 5.59
CA LYS A 47 -1.35 -17.86 7.03
C LYS A 47 -2.80 -18.03 7.51
N GLY A 48 -3.68 -18.51 6.66
CA GLY A 48 -5.09 -18.79 6.99
C GLY A 48 -6.04 -17.62 6.81
N PHE A 49 -5.60 -16.52 6.21
CA PHE A 49 -6.48 -15.41 5.82
C PHE A 49 -7.25 -15.75 4.55
N LYS A 50 -8.47 -15.22 4.45
CA LYS A 50 -9.13 -15.04 3.18
C LYS A 50 -8.72 -13.68 2.64
N ALA A 51 -8.11 -13.66 1.48
CA ALA A 51 -7.52 -12.44 0.94
C ALA A 51 -7.76 -12.32 -0.56
N VAL A 52 -7.95 -11.09 -1.02
CA VAL A 52 -8.08 -10.77 -2.43
C VAL A 52 -7.33 -9.48 -2.77
N ARG A 53 -6.82 -9.42 -3.97
CA ARG A 53 -6.32 -8.20 -4.57
C ARG A 53 -7.49 -7.44 -5.20
N VAL A 54 -7.50 -6.12 -5.05
CA VAL A 54 -8.49 -5.25 -5.70
C VAL A 54 -7.88 -4.75 -7.02
N PRO A 55 -8.36 -5.24 -8.17
CA PRO A 55 -7.84 -4.78 -9.45
C PRO A 55 -8.41 -3.39 -9.79
N VAL A 56 -7.57 -2.38 -9.74
CA VAL A 56 -7.92 -1.02 -10.18
C VAL A 56 -7.20 -0.74 -11.48
N SER A 57 -7.94 -0.62 -12.57
CA SER A 57 -7.40 -0.40 -13.91
C SER A 57 -7.22 1.06 -14.28
N ALA A 58 -7.85 1.97 -13.53
CA ALA A 58 -7.79 3.42 -13.74
C ALA A 58 -7.74 4.15 -12.40
N PRO A 59 -7.24 5.40 -12.37
CA PRO A 59 -7.31 6.23 -11.18
C PRO A 59 -8.76 6.34 -10.70
N SER A 60 -8.99 6.03 -9.43
CA SER A 60 -10.30 6.07 -8.82
C SER A 60 -10.27 6.95 -7.58
N SER A 61 -11.33 7.74 -7.37
CA SER A 61 -11.56 8.48 -6.13
C SER A 61 -12.16 7.60 -5.03
N GLU A 62 -12.55 6.39 -5.39
CA GLU A 62 -13.11 5.44 -4.43
C GLU A 62 -12.08 5.00 -3.38
N PRO A 63 -12.49 4.82 -2.11
CA PRO A 63 -11.60 4.41 -1.05
C PRO A 63 -11.30 2.90 -1.11
N LEU A 64 -10.55 2.47 -2.11
CA LEU A 64 -10.20 1.07 -2.32
C LEU A 64 -8.76 0.78 -1.88
N PRO A 65 -8.53 -0.31 -1.13
CA PRO A 65 -7.20 -0.80 -0.84
C PRO A 65 -6.61 -1.56 -2.03
N ASP A 66 -5.31 -1.83 -2.01
CA ASP A 66 -4.68 -2.73 -2.99
C ASP A 66 -5.03 -4.19 -2.73
N VAL A 67 -5.07 -4.56 -1.46
CA VAL A 67 -5.42 -5.90 -0.97
C VAL A 67 -6.24 -5.75 0.30
N PHE A 68 -7.21 -6.63 0.50
CA PHE A 68 -7.81 -6.78 1.82
C PHE A 68 -7.94 -8.25 2.20
N ALA A 69 -8.00 -8.49 3.49
CA ALA A 69 -8.03 -9.84 4.04
C ALA A 69 -8.86 -9.91 5.30
N THR A 70 -9.48 -11.08 5.52
CA THR A 70 -10.26 -11.35 6.73
C THR A 70 -9.78 -12.62 7.40
N LYS A 71 -9.82 -12.63 8.73
CA LYS A 71 -9.59 -13.83 9.53
C LYS A 71 -10.33 -13.68 10.87
N GLY A 72 -11.29 -14.57 11.12
CA GLY A 72 -12.15 -14.42 12.31
C GLY A 72 -12.87 -13.07 12.30
N GLY A 73 -12.89 -12.39 13.45
CA GLY A 73 -13.47 -11.04 13.58
C GLY A 73 -12.56 -9.90 13.13
N CYS A 74 -11.51 -10.18 12.39
CA CYS A 74 -10.52 -9.19 11.94
C CYS A 74 -10.60 -8.95 10.44
N ILE A 75 -10.58 -7.68 10.02
CA ILE A 75 -10.38 -7.27 8.63
C ILE A 75 -9.16 -6.36 8.53
N LEU A 76 -8.33 -6.64 7.52
CA LEU A 76 -7.12 -5.88 7.20
C LEU A 76 -7.26 -5.28 5.80
N ALA A 77 -6.92 -4.02 5.65
CA ALA A 77 -6.79 -3.37 4.37
C ALA A 77 -5.36 -2.90 4.17
N PHE A 78 -4.79 -3.20 3.01
CA PHE A 78 -3.38 -2.98 2.71
C PHE A 78 -3.19 -1.99 1.57
N GLU A 79 -2.26 -1.07 1.77
CA GLU A 79 -1.58 -0.36 0.70
C GLU A 79 -0.22 -1.02 0.50
N VAL A 80 0.09 -1.40 -0.74
CA VAL A 80 1.29 -2.18 -1.07
C VAL A 80 2.24 -1.36 -1.91
N LYS A 81 3.48 -1.26 -1.49
CA LYS A 81 4.56 -0.66 -2.28
C LYS A 81 5.79 -1.55 -2.28
N SER A 82 6.47 -1.59 -3.43
CA SER A 82 7.77 -2.25 -3.59
C SER A 82 8.86 -1.24 -3.85
N THR A 83 10.05 -1.55 -3.42
CA THR A 83 11.25 -0.75 -3.70
C THR A 83 12.49 -1.61 -3.79
N ARG A 84 13.50 -1.11 -4.48
CA ARG A 84 14.88 -1.64 -4.45
C ARG A 84 15.76 -0.89 -3.46
N SER A 85 15.26 0.24 -2.92
CA SER A 85 15.95 1.03 -1.93
C SER A 85 15.67 0.54 -0.50
N ASP A 86 16.15 1.27 0.49
CA ASP A 86 16.02 0.92 1.91
C ASP A 86 14.81 1.54 2.60
N ARG A 87 14.01 2.34 1.90
CA ARG A 87 12.85 3.04 2.49
C ARG A 87 11.72 3.23 1.53
N ILE A 88 10.51 3.28 2.06
CA ILE A 88 9.27 3.53 1.33
C ILE A 88 8.48 4.62 2.04
N TYR A 89 7.90 5.53 1.26
CA TYR A 89 7.04 6.60 1.75
C TYR A 89 5.58 6.29 1.43
N PHE A 90 4.72 6.40 2.45
CA PHE A 90 3.27 6.33 2.31
C PHE A 90 2.65 7.66 2.66
N LYS A 91 1.76 8.14 1.84
CA LYS A 91 1.10 9.43 2.02
C LYS A 91 -0.17 9.27 2.85
N GLN A 92 -0.51 10.31 3.60
CA GLN A 92 -1.71 10.31 4.44
C GLN A 92 -2.98 10.03 3.64
N GLU A 93 -3.08 10.45 2.38
CA GLU A 93 -4.24 10.19 1.52
C GLU A 93 -4.41 8.68 1.26
N GLN A 94 -3.33 7.93 1.17
CA GLN A 94 -3.36 6.48 1.01
C GLN A 94 -3.85 5.80 2.29
N VAL A 95 -3.39 6.26 3.44
CA VAL A 95 -3.88 5.79 4.75
C VAL A 95 -5.36 6.12 4.93
N LYS A 96 -5.78 7.32 4.57
CA LYS A 96 -7.17 7.75 4.65
C LYS A 96 -8.10 6.84 3.85
N LYS A 97 -7.71 6.45 2.64
CA LYS A 97 -8.48 5.50 1.82
C LYS A 97 -8.68 4.16 2.51
N LEU A 98 -7.65 3.64 3.17
CA LEU A 98 -7.75 2.38 3.94
C LEU A 98 -8.73 2.51 5.10
N VAL A 99 -8.66 3.61 5.83
CA VAL A 99 -9.56 3.88 6.97
C VAL A 99 -11.00 4.03 6.50
N GLU A 100 -11.25 4.77 5.42
CA GLU A 100 -12.59 4.91 4.83
C GLU A 100 -13.15 3.58 4.35
N PHE A 101 -12.34 2.75 3.69
CA PHE A 101 -12.74 1.41 3.28
C PHE A 101 -13.15 0.56 4.49
N LEU A 102 -12.32 0.53 5.51
CA LEU A 102 -12.56 -0.26 6.72
C LEU A 102 -13.80 0.22 7.50
N SER A 103 -14.13 1.50 7.42
CA SER A 103 -15.31 2.06 8.11
C SER A 103 -16.63 1.48 7.62
N MET A 104 -16.68 0.91 6.43
CA MET A 104 -17.87 0.26 5.87
C MET A 104 -18.16 -1.12 6.50
N PHE A 105 -17.19 -1.71 7.20
CA PHE A 105 -17.28 -3.05 7.76
C PHE A 105 -17.56 -3.00 9.27
N GLU A 106 -18.74 -2.52 9.63
CA GLU A 106 -19.13 -2.25 11.02
C GLU A 106 -19.16 -3.51 11.91
N VAL A 107 -19.44 -4.67 11.31
CA VAL A 107 -19.55 -5.94 12.04
C VAL A 107 -18.22 -6.52 12.52
N TYR A 108 -17.11 -6.02 11.99
CA TYR A 108 -15.78 -6.51 12.41
C TYR A 108 -15.31 -5.76 13.64
N ASP A 109 -14.94 -6.52 14.68
CA ASP A 109 -14.42 -5.97 15.94
C ASP A 109 -13.02 -5.36 15.78
N LYS A 110 -12.20 -5.96 14.92
CA LYS A 110 -10.82 -5.54 14.68
C LYS A 110 -10.64 -5.14 13.21
N LYS A 111 -10.32 -3.88 13.02
CA LYS A 111 -10.06 -3.30 11.68
C LYS A 111 -8.69 -2.65 11.70
N LYS A 112 -7.81 -3.05 10.79
CA LYS A 112 -6.46 -2.51 10.73
C LYS A 112 -6.11 -2.03 9.32
N ALA A 113 -5.69 -0.78 9.21
CA ALA A 113 -5.07 -0.23 8.04
C ALA A 113 -3.58 -0.60 8.08
N VAL A 114 -3.09 -1.32 7.07
CA VAL A 114 -1.74 -1.85 7.04
C VAL A 114 -0.96 -1.33 5.85
N LEU A 115 0.21 -0.82 6.10
CA LEU A 115 1.18 -0.42 5.10
C LEU A 115 2.14 -1.57 4.85
N ALA A 116 2.17 -2.10 3.64
CA ALA A 116 2.98 -3.25 3.27
C ALA A 116 4.11 -2.82 2.35
N GLY A 117 5.32 -2.88 2.83
CA GLY A 117 6.53 -2.58 2.09
C GLY A 117 7.27 -3.84 1.67
N LYS A 118 7.44 -4.05 0.36
CA LYS A 118 8.28 -5.12 -0.16
C LYS A 118 9.66 -4.58 -0.52
N PHE A 119 10.64 -4.97 0.28
CA PHE A 119 12.07 -4.71 0.06
C PHE A 119 12.72 -5.89 -0.68
N PRO A 120 13.94 -5.77 -1.21
CA PRO A 120 14.57 -6.83 -1.99
C PRO A 120 14.61 -8.21 -1.33
N TYR A 121 14.72 -8.27 0.01
CA TYR A 121 14.89 -9.52 0.75
C TYR A 121 13.84 -9.76 1.84
N LYS A 122 12.89 -8.82 2.04
CA LYS A 122 11.88 -8.96 3.11
C LYS A 122 10.67 -8.09 2.88
N TRP A 123 9.60 -8.45 3.56
CA TRP A 123 8.43 -7.61 3.76
C TRP A 123 8.51 -6.91 5.11
N VAL A 124 8.03 -5.67 5.16
CA VAL A 124 7.77 -4.96 6.41
C VAL A 124 6.31 -4.51 6.42
N PHE A 125 5.58 -4.86 7.45
CA PHE A 125 4.18 -4.49 7.66
C PHE A 125 4.08 -3.52 8.82
N LYS A 126 3.41 -2.40 8.61
CA LYS A 126 3.19 -1.39 9.63
C LYS A 126 1.71 -1.07 9.74
N VAL A 127 1.13 -1.27 10.93
CA VAL A 127 -0.23 -0.84 11.21
C VAL A 127 -0.26 0.67 11.35
N ALA A 128 -1.11 1.33 10.57
CA ALA A 128 -1.29 2.77 10.63
C ALA A 128 -2.40 3.09 11.65
N ASP A 129 -2.03 3.54 12.83
CA ASP A 129 -2.97 3.90 13.90
C ASP A 129 -3.62 5.27 13.67
N LYS A 130 -2.99 6.11 12.89
CA LYS A 130 -3.44 7.47 12.58
C LYS A 130 -3.38 7.73 11.08
N ILE A 131 -4.23 8.65 10.61
CA ILE A 131 -4.13 9.19 9.25
C ILE A 131 -2.99 10.20 9.23
N ASP A 132 -1.83 9.75 8.75
CA ASP A 132 -0.60 10.54 8.68
C ASP A 132 0.29 10.02 7.54
N ASN A 133 1.38 10.72 7.28
CA ASN A 133 2.44 10.23 6.41
C ASN A 133 3.31 9.25 7.18
N TYR A 134 3.73 8.17 6.52
CA TYR A 134 4.58 7.14 7.10
C TYR A 134 5.82 6.89 6.25
N ILE A 135 6.91 6.56 6.92
CA ILE A 135 8.13 6.06 6.30
C ILE A 135 8.38 4.67 6.87
N ILE A 136 8.58 3.69 5.99
CA ILE A 136 8.99 2.35 6.39
C ILE A 136 10.40 2.12 5.87
N THR A 137 11.26 1.60 6.72
CA THR A 137 12.63 1.21 6.37
C THR A 137 12.81 -0.30 6.44
N ASP A 138 13.81 -0.81 5.72
CA ASP A 138 14.07 -2.25 5.62
C ASP A 138 14.61 -2.87 6.92
N ASN A 139 15.06 -2.06 7.86
CA ASN A 139 15.54 -2.52 9.17
C ASN A 139 14.45 -2.52 10.26
N GLU A 140 13.23 -2.08 9.96
CA GLU A 140 12.12 -2.12 10.90
C GLU A 140 11.57 -3.54 11.04
N GLU A 141 11.06 -3.85 12.23
CA GLU A 141 10.28 -5.05 12.48
C GLU A 141 8.82 -4.82 12.09
N SER A 142 8.18 -5.88 11.59
CA SER A 142 6.78 -5.83 11.23
C SER A 142 5.89 -5.76 12.47
N SER A 143 4.81 -4.98 12.39
CA SER A 143 3.73 -5.01 13.36
C SER A 143 3.03 -6.36 13.35
N GLU A 144 2.49 -6.78 14.48
CA GLU A 144 1.60 -7.93 14.53
C GLU A 144 0.26 -7.58 13.85
N LEU A 145 -0.14 -8.41 12.90
CA LEU A 145 -1.36 -8.19 12.14
C LEU A 145 -2.58 -8.79 12.83
N VAL A 146 -2.39 -9.89 13.55
CA VAL A 146 -3.43 -10.58 14.32
C VAL A 146 -2.80 -11.08 15.59
N ASN A 147 -3.42 -10.76 16.72
CA ASN A 147 -3.07 -11.40 17.98
C ASN A 147 -3.56 -12.85 17.91
N SER A 148 -2.64 -13.74 18.02
CA SER A 148 -2.95 -15.18 18.12
C SER A 148 -3.70 -15.49 19.41
#